data_99c733ac09690198c6a0b7453eaec9d9
#
_entry.id   99c733ac09690198c6a0b7453eaec9d9
#
_cell.length_a   1.000
_cell.length_b   1.000
_cell.length_c   1.000
_cell.angle_alpha   90.00
_cell.angle_beta   90.00
_cell.angle_gamma   90.00
#
_symmetry.space_group_name_H-M   'P 1'
#
loop_
_entity.id
_entity.type
_entity.pdbx_description
1 polymer ?
#
loop_
_entity_poly.entity_id
_entity_poly.type
_entity_poly.pdbx_seq_one_letter_code
_entity_poly.pdbx_strand_id
1 'polypeptide(L)'
;NEEESLPIFYEEINKVMKEMKKVKFELIFINDGSKDRTLEILRELAKQDKNVRYISFSRNFGKEAGILAGLEASVGDYVCMMDVDLQDPPHLLIEMYQTLENSDYDCVATRSVSRNGYSFFRKLFTKWYYKIINKISKTPIVDGARDFRLMSRQMVDAILSLKEYNRYSKGIFSWVGFKTKWLTFENIERVAGTTKWNFWKLFAYSMESIIGFSTVPLLISSIAGILFCIVSFIMILFIIIKTLIFGDPVSGWPSTICIIFFVSGVQLFCLGIMGQYLSKTYLEVKNRPVYIIKETEKDVK
;
A
#
# COMPACT_ATOMS: atom_id res chain seq x y z
N ASN A 1 12.94 -13.15 -2.26
CA ASN A 1 14.28 -13.74 -2.02
C ASN A 1 14.49 -13.79 -0.52
N GLU A 2 14.17 -14.91 0.11
CA GLU A 2 14.16 -15.08 1.56
C GLU A 2 14.74 -16.45 1.96
N GLU A 3 15.73 -16.95 1.17
CA GLU A 3 16.35 -18.27 1.44
C GLU A 3 16.97 -18.39 2.81
N GLU A 4 17.45 -17.28 3.40
CA GLU A 4 18.07 -17.26 4.73
C GLU A 4 17.01 -17.12 5.84
N SER A 5 15.97 -16.29 5.64
CA SER A 5 14.95 -16.00 6.66
C SER A 5 13.88 -17.08 6.76
N LEU A 6 13.54 -17.72 5.65
CA LEU A 6 12.42 -18.66 5.58
C LEU A 6 12.56 -19.88 6.53
N PRO A 7 13.72 -20.56 6.63
CA PRO A 7 13.88 -21.66 7.59
C PRO A 7 13.73 -21.20 9.05
N ILE A 8 14.28 -20.02 9.38
CA ILE A 8 14.21 -19.46 10.73
C ILE A 8 12.76 -19.08 11.07
N PHE A 9 12.06 -18.45 10.12
CA PHE A 9 10.65 -18.12 10.29
C PHE A 9 9.81 -19.38 10.53
N TYR A 10 10.06 -20.45 9.75
CA TYR A 10 9.32 -21.70 9.89
C TYR A 10 9.54 -22.35 11.28
N GLU A 11 10.75 -22.28 11.82
CA GLU A 11 11.03 -22.75 13.18
C GLU A 11 10.27 -21.95 14.23
N GLU A 12 10.28 -20.61 14.13
CA GLU A 12 9.62 -19.72 15.09
C GLU A 12 8.09 -19.87 15.04
N ILE A 13 7.48 -19.93 13.85
CA ILE A 13 6.03 -20.12 13.75
C ILE A 13 5.62 -21.50 14.27
N ASN A 14 6.42 -22.53 14.08
CA ASN A 14 6.17 -23.86 14.64
C ASN A 14 6.18 -23.89 16.17
N LYS A 15 6.98 -23.04 16.83
CA LYS A 15 6.94 -22.90 18.29
C LYS A 15 5.57 -22.36 18.72
N VAL A 16 5.09 -21.31 18.07
CA VAL A 16 3.77 -20.71 18.32
C VAL A 16 2.64 -21.70 18.07
N MET A 17 2.69 -22.45 16.96
CA MET A 17 1.70 -23.48 16.65
C MET A 17 1.62 -24.57 17.72
N LYS A 18 2.77 -25.00 18.26
CA LYS A 18 2.84 -25.99 19.36
C LYS A 18 2.23 -25.47 20.66
N GLU A 19 2.29 -24.18 20.94
CA GLU A 19 1.65 -23.56 22.11
C GLU A 19 0.13 -23.47 21.93
N MET A 20 -0.36 -23.24 20.71
CA MET A 20 -1.77 -23.08 20.37
C MET A 20 -2.45 -24.43 20.01
N LYS A 21 -2.34 -25.44 20.87
CA LYS A 21 -2.76 -26.84 20.63
C LYS A 21 -4.22 -27.04 20.21
N LYS A 22 -5.11 -26.10 20.50
CA LYS A 22 -6.53 -26.17 20.15
C LYS A 22 -6.85 -25.61 18.77
N VAL A 23 -5.88 -25.01 18.09
CA VAL A 23 -6.03 -24.36 16.80
C VAL A 23 -5.40 -25.23 15.72
N LYS A 24 -6.10 -25.39 14.59
CA LYS A 24 -5.55 -26.01 13.39
C LYS A 24 -4.96 -24.93 12.51
N PHE A 25 -3.76 -25.13 12.03
CA PHE A 25 -3.05 -24.17 11.19
C PHE A 25 -2.91 -24.65 9.76
N GLU A 26 -2.99 -23.72 8.82
CA GLU A 26 -2.44 -23.83 7.47
C GLU A 26 -1.44 -22.70 7.28
N LEU A 27 -0.29 -23.00 6.71
CA LEU A 27 0.76 -22.04 6.37
C LEU A 27 0.80 -21.91 4.85
N ILE A 28 0.43 -20.74 4.32
CA ILE A 28 0.40 -20.46 2.89
C ILE A 28 1.52 -19.48 2.56
N PHE A 29 2.58 -19.95 1.95
CA PHE A 29 3.71 -19.13 1.53
C PHE A 29 3.51 -18.64 0.10
N ILE A 30 3.68 -17.33 -0.11
CA ILE A 30 3.59 -16.72 -1.42
C ILE A 30 4.99 -16.36 -1.91
N ASN A 31 5.41 -17.00 -2.99
CA ASN A 31 6.67 -16.71 -3.66
C ASN A 31 6.45 -15.77 -4.86
N ASP A 32 6.79 -14.51 -4.68
CA ASP A 32 6.63 -13.47 -5.70
C ASP A 32 7.83 -13.42 -6.65
N GLY A 33 8.07 -14.54 -7.35
CA GLY A 33 9.10 -14.66 -8.38
C GLY A 33 10.53 -14.53 -7.85
N SER A 34 10.86 -15.15 -6.71
CA SER A 34 12.22 -15.20 -6.16
C SER A 34 13.22 -15.81 -7.14
N LYS A 35 14.47 -15.34 -7.08
CA LYS A 35 15.57 -15.76 -7.95
C LYS A 35 16.64 -16.57 -7.24
N ASP A 36 16.52 -16.72 -5.93
CA ASP A 36 17.34 -17.51 -5.03
C ASP A 36 16.69 -18.88 -4.76
N ARG A 37 17.17 -19.60 -3.78
CA ARG A 37 16.68 -20.93 -3.41
C ARG A 37 15.35 -20.93 -2.63
N THR A 38 14.69 -19.78 -2.47
CA THR A 38 13.43 -19.67 -1.72
C THR A 38 12.39 -20.70 -2.20
N LEU A 39 12.19 -20.85 -3.52
CA LEU A 39 11.22 -21.79 -4.06
C LEU A 39 11.58 -23.24 -3.78
N GLU A 40 12.86 -23.61 -3.84
CA GLU A 40 13.35 -24.96 -3.52
C GLU A 40 13.02 -25.32 -2.07
N ILE A 41 13.31 -24.38 -1.15
CA ILE A 41 13.03 -24.55 0.29
C ILE A 41 11.52 -24.73 0.52
N LEU A 42 10.67 -23.94 -0.14
CA LEU A 42 9.20 -24.08 -0.04
C LEU A 42 8.70 -25.45 -0.51
N ARG A 43 9.25 -25.97 -1.61
CA ARG A 43 8.93 -27.32 -2.09
C ARG A 43 9.31 -28.40 -1.08
N GLU A 44 10.47 -28.27 -0.45
CA GLU A 44 10.94 -29.20 0.58
C GLU A 44 10.03 -29.15 1.82
N LEU A 45 9.70 -27.94 2.31
CA LEU A 45 8.80 -27.75 3.45
C LEU A 45 7.42 -28.35 3.19
N ALA A 46 6.83 -28.10 2.03
CA ALA A 46 5.52 -28.65 1.67
C ALA A 46 5.50 -30.17 1.54
N LYS A 47 6.64 -30.83 1.22
CA LYS A 47 6.75 -32.29 1.24
C LYS A 47 6.85 -32.84 2.67
N GLN A 48 7.44 -32.10 3.59
CA GLN A 48 7.68 -32.54 4.98
C GLN A 48 6.49 -32.26 5.90
N ASP A 49 5.75 -31.17 5.66
CA ASP A 49 4.64 -30.72 6.50
C ASP A 49 3.38 -30.49 5.66
N LYS A 50 2.34 -31.28 5.93
CA LYS A 50 1.03 -31.19 5.24
C LYS A 50 0.27 -29.88 5.52
N ASN A 51 0.65 -29.14 6.57
CA ASN A 51 0.09 -27.84 6.86
C ASN A 51 0.71 -26.74 6.01
N VAL A 52 1.83 -27.01 5.33
CA VAL A 52 2.54 -26.06 4.48
C VAL A 52 2.04 -26.16 3.05
N ARG A 53 1.56 -25.04 2.55
CA ARG A 53 1.18 -24.82 1.15
C ARG A 53 2.01 -23.67 0.58
N TYR A 54 2.20 -23.64 -0.73
CA TYR A 54 2.82 -22.48 -1.36
C TYR A 54 2.19 -22.16 -2.72
N ILE A 55 2.30 -20.88 -3.09
CA ILE A 55 1.92 -20.37 -4.40
C ILE A 55 3.13 -19.62 -4.96
N SER A 56 3.63 -20.04 -6.11
CA SER A 56 4.73 -19.38 -6.80
C SER A 56 4.23 -18.67 -8.05
N PHE A 57 4.53 -17.39 -8.18
CA PHE A 57 4.13 -16.59 -9.33
C PHE A 57 5.09 -16.78 -10.51
N SER A 58 4.59 -16.52 -11.73
CA SER A 58 5.39 -16.61 -12.97
C SER A 58 6.50 -15.55 -13.05
N ARG A 59 6.35 -14.44 -12.34
CA ARG A 59 7.32 -13.34 -12.18
C ARG A 59 7.01 -12.57 -10.90
N ASN A 60 7.78 -11.55 -10.58
CA ASN A 60 7.42 -10.60 -9.52
C ASN A 60 6.23 -9.73 -9.95
N PHE A 61 5.13 -9.79 -9.20
CA PHE A 61 3.90 -9.00 -9.34
C PHE A 61 3.74 -7.98 -8.22
N GLY A 62 4.56 -8.05 -7.17
CA GLY A 62 4.58 -7.14 -6.05
C GLY A 62 3.82 -7.62 -4.82
N LYS A 63 4.08 -6.96 -3.70
CA LYS A 63 3.55 -7.35 -2.38
C LYS A 63 2.02 -7.41 -2.34
N GLU A 64 1.33 -6.46 -2.96
CA GLU A 64 -0.14 -6.39 -2.99
C GLU A 64 -0.77 -7.62 -3.67
N ALA A 65 -0.14 -8.09 -4.75
CA ALA A 65 -0.53 -9.32 -5.42
C ALA A 65 -0.33 -10.55 -4.52
N GLY A 66 0.80 -10.58 -3.80
CA GLY A 66 1.08 -11.64 -2.82
C GLY A 66 0.05 -11.69 -1.70
N ILE A 67 -0.33 -10.54 -1.15
CA ILE A 67 -1.38 -10.44 -0.12
C ILE A 67 -2.71 -10.98 -0.66
N LEU A 68 -3.13 -10.54 -1.85
CA LEU A 68 -4.36 -11.00 -2.46
C LEU A 68 -4.37 -12.53 -2.63
N ALA A 69 -3.31 -13.10 -3.22
CA ALA A 69 -3.21 -14.54 -3.44
C ALA A 69 -3.25 -15.35 -2.14
N GLY A 70 -2.60 -14.87 -1.09
CA GLY A 70 -2.64 -15.50 0.22
C GLY A 70 -4.04 -15.49 0.84
N LEU A 71 -4.75 -14.37 0.74
CA LEU A 71 -6.13 -14.26 1.22
C LEU A 71 -7.09 -15.13 0.42
N GLU A 72 -6.98 -15.16 -0.92
CA GLU A 72 -7.82 -16.02 -1.79
C GLU A 72 -7.60 -17.51 -1.55
N ALA A 73 -6.38 -17.92 -1.23
CA ALA A 73 -6.05 -19.33 -0.98
C ALA A 73 -6.39 -19.79 0.44
N SER A 74 -6.61 -18.85 1.37
CA SER A 74 -6.88 -19.15 2.78
C SER A 74 -8.30 -19.66 3.01
N VAL A 75 -8.46 -20.69 3.87
CA VAL A 75 -9.76 -21.30 4.20
C VAL A 75 -10.08 -21.27 5.70
N GLY A 76 -9.14 -20.86 6.56
CA GLY A 76 -9.32 -20.81 8.01
C GLY A 76 -10.37 -19.79 8.46
N ASP A 77 -10.93 -19.97 9.66
CA ASP A 77 -11.89 -19.04 10.31
C ASP A 77 -11.24 -17.68 10.61
N TYR A 78 -9.94 -17.71 10.89
CA TYR A 78 -9.10 -16.54 11.05
C TYR A 78 -7.94 -16.59 10.06
N VAL A 79 -7.53 -15.44 9.55
CA VAL A 79 -6.40 -15.34 8.63
C VAL A 79 -5.38 -14.37 9.17
N CYS A 80 -4.16 -14.88 9.39
CA CYS A 80 -3.02 -14.07 9.79
C CYS A 80 -2.14 -13.76 8.59
N MET A 81 -1.79 -12.49 8.41
CA MET A 81 -0.83 -12.05 7.40
C MET A 81 0.46 -11.62 8.07
N MET A 82 1.60 -12.15 7.60
CA MET A 82 2.91 -11.94 8.21
C MET A 82 4.01 -11.92 7.17
N ASP A 83 5.02 -11.08 7.35
CA ASP A 83 6.24 -11.09 6.54
C ASP A 83 7.24 -12.12 7.10
N VAL A 84 8.00 -12.80 6.23
CA VAL A 84 8.95 -13.88 6.60
C VAL A 84 10.25 -13.34 7.23
N ASP A 85 10.50 -12.02 7.18
CA ASP A 85 11.75 -11.39 7.63
C ASP A 85 11.90 -11.25 9.16
N LEU A 86 10.94 -11.77 9.92
CA LEU A 86 10.89 -11.76 11.40
C LEU A 86 10.91 -10.36 12.04
N GLN A 87 10.66 -9.31 11.27
CA GLN A 87 10.44 -7.99 11.86
C GLN A 87 9.14 -7.91 12.66
N ASP A 88 8.21 -8.80 12.36
CA ASP A 88 6.95 -8.99 13.05
C ASP A 88 7.05 -10.24 13.94
N PRO A 89 6.99 -10.12 15.27
CA PRO A 89 7.27 -11.24 16.18
C PRO A 89 6.10 -12.26 16.19
N PRO A 90 6.34 -13.52 15.76
CA PRO A 90 5.29 -14.53 15.63
C PRO A 90 4.53 -14.84 16.94
N HIS A 91 5.15 -14.69 18.09
CA HIS A 91 4.52 -14.97 19.39
C HIS A 91 3.33 -14.05 19.68
N LEU A 92 3.25 -12.86 19.08
CA LEU A 92 2.09 -11.97 19.22
C LEU A 92 0.81 -12.59 18.66
N LEU A 93 0.90 -13.60 17.80
CA LEU A 93 -0.26 -14.31 17.25
C LEU A 93 -1.11 -14.93 18.36
N ILE A 94 -0.51 -15.35 19.47
CA ILE A 94 -1.22 -15.91 20.63
C ILE A 94 -2.13 -14.85 21.27
N GLU A 95 -1.59 -13.66 21.52
CA GLU A 95 -2.33 -12.53 22.08
C GLU A 95 -3.43 -12.04 21.10
N MET A 96 -3.09 -11.99 19.79
CA MET A 96 -4.04 -11.59 18.76
C MET A 96 -5.24 -12.53 18.70
N TYR A 97 -5.00 -13.85 18.73
CA TYR A 97 -6.04 -14.87 18.71
C TYR A 97 -6.91 -14.80 19.97
N GLN A 98 -6.29 -14.73 21.16
CA GLN A 98 -7.02 -14.59 22.42
C GLN A 98 -7.87 -13.32 22.46
N THR A 99 -7.39 -12.25 21.84
CA THR A 99 -8.14 -11.00 21.76
C THR A 99 -9.39 -11.16 20.90
N LEU A 100 -9.29 -11.80 19.70
CA LEU A 100 -10.46 -12.00 18.84
C LEU A 100 -11.48 -12.96 19.48
N GLU A 101 -11.04 -14.02 20.14
CA GLU A 101 -11.93 -14.98 20.79
C GLU A 101 -12.70 -14.38 21.98
N ASN A 102 -12.12 -13.40 22.69
CA ASN A 102 -12.69 -12.86 23.92
C ASN A 102 -13.28 -11.45 23.75
N SER A 103 -13.43 -10.96 22.54
CA SER A 103 -13.94 -9.61 22.28
C SER A 103 -14.76 -9.54 20.99
N ASP A 104 -15.37 -8.41 20.71
CA ASP A 104 -16.15 -8.12 19.50
C ASP A 104 -15.31 -7.42 18.40
N TYR A 105 -13.98 -7.60 18.40
CA TYR A 105 -13.10 -7.15 17.33
C TYR A 105 -13.08 -8.15 16.18
N ASP A 106 -13.01 -7.63 14.95
CA ASP A 106 -12.89 -8.44 13.73
C ASP A 106 -11.44 -8.57 13.26
N CYS A 107 -10.58 -7.70 13.77
CA CYS A 107 -9.18 -7.64 13.41
C CYS A 107 -8.33 -7.22 14.60
N VAL A 108 -7.19 -7.88 14.76
CA VAL A 108 -6.09 -7.39 15.59
C VAL A 108 -4.91 -7.12 14.69
N ALA A 109 -4.48 -5.86 14.63
CA ALA A 109 -3.38 -5.42 13.80
C ALA A 109 -2.24 -4.87 14.65
N THR A 110 -1.02 -4.91 14.11
CA THR A 110 0.16 -4.39 14.80
C THR A 110 0.58 -3.03 14.28
N ARG A 111 1.18 -2.23 15.15
CA ARG A 111 1.84 -0.97 14.77
C ARG A 111 3.16 -0.82 15.51
N SER A 112 4.16 -0.30 14.81
CA SER A 112 5.44 0.05 15.40
C SER A 112 5.39 1.43 16.03
N VAL A 113 5.84 1.55 17.29
CA VAL A 113 5.88 2.82 18.04
C VAL A 113 7.21 3.53 17.86
N SER A 114 8.31 2.79 17.69
CA SER A 114 9.65 3.35 17.62
C SER A 114 10.07 3.63 16.17
N ARG A 115 10.57 4.84 15.93
CA ARG A 115 11.22 5.24 14.68
C ARG A 115 12.74 5.40 14.89
N ASN A 116 13.33 4.52 15.69
CA ASN A 116 14.77 4.52 15.92
C ASN A 116 15.49 4.22 14.60
N GLY A 117 16.55 4.97 14.31
CA GLY A 117 17.31 4.82 13.06
C GLY A 117 16.83 5.62 11.84
N TYR A 118 15.69 6.33 11.90
CA TYR A 118 15.26 7.18 10.78
C TYR A 118 15.91 8.57 10.84
N SER A 119 16.37 9.07 9.67
CA SER A 119 16.86 10.44 9.56
C SER A 119 15.75 11.45 9.90
N PHE A 120 16.13 12.63 10.37
CA PHE A 120 15.19 13.72 10.70
C PHE A 120 14.25 14.05 9.54
N PHE A 121 14.77 14.17 8.32
CA PHE A 121 13.98 14.46 7.13
C PHE A 121 12.95 13.36 6.82
N ARG A 122 13.31 12.08 7.00
CA ARG A 122 12.39 10.95 6.82
C ARG A 122 11.26 10.98 7.85
N LYS A 123 11.57 11.30 9.12
CA LYS A 123 10.55 11.43 10.18
C LYS A 123 9.57 12.57 9.86
N LEU A 124 10.09 13.74 9.42
CA LEU A 124 9.28 14.89 9.05
C LEU A 124 8.37 14.58 7.86
N PHE A 125 8.92 14.00 6.77
CA PHE A 125 8.17 13.61 5.59
C PHE A 125 7.04 12.61 5.93
N THR A 126 7.34 11.59 6.73
CA THR A 126 6.36 10.60 7.15
C THR A 126 5.22 11.25 7.96
N LYS A 127 5.54 12.14 8.90
CA LYS A 127 4.53 12.86 9.69
C LYS A 127 3.63 13.73 8.80
N TRP A 128 4.21 14.44 7.83
CA TRP A 128 3.46 15.24 6.86
C TRP A 128 2.57 14.39 5.97
N TYR A 129 3.10 13.27 5.48
CA TYR A 129 2.33 12.32 4.68
C TYR A 129 1.08 11.84 5.40
N TYR A 130 1.21 11.31 6.64
CA TYR A 130 0.04 10.85 7.40
C TYR A 130 -0.94 11.98 7.73
N LYS A 131 -0.45 13.19 8.00
CA LYS A 131 -1.32 14.36 8.23
C LYS A 131 -2.12 14.72 6.97
N ILE A 132 -1.48 14.70 5.81
CA ILE A 132 -2.12 15.03 4.53
C ILE A 132 -3.10 13.93 4.15
N ILE A 133 -2.67 12.66 4.10
CA ILE A 133 -3.53 11.57 3.65
C ILE A 133 -4.77 11.44 4.53
N ASN A 134 -4.65 11.54 5.85
CA ASN A 134 -5.79 11.48 6.76
C ASN A 134 -6.71 12.71 6.70
N LYS A 135 -6.24 13.84 6.15
CA LYS A 135 -7.08 15.01 5.90
C LYS A 135 -7.85 14.91 4.59
N ILE A 136 -7.26 14.28 3.56
CA ILE A 136 -7.82 14.24 2.20
C ILE A 136 -8.51 12.91 1.88
N SER A 137 -8.21 11.85 2.60
CA SER A 137 -8.86 10.53 2.46
C SER A 137 -10.04 10.42 3.44
N LYS A 138 -11.12 9.81 2.98
CA LYS A 138 -12.24 9.43 3.85
C LYS A 138 -11.91 8.21 4.73
N THR A 139 -10.85 7.49 4.38
CA THR A 139 -10.40 6.27 5.06
C THR A 139 -9.18 6.60 5.91
N PRO A 140 -9.25 6.48 7.24
CA PRO A 140 -8.11 6.77 8.12
C PRO A 140 -7.00 5.73 7.92
N ILE A 141 -5.78 6.21 7.68
CA ILE A 141 -4.58 5.36 7.59
C ILE A 141 -3.79 5.54 8.88
N VAL A 142 -3.62 4.45 9.65
CA VAL A 142 -2.96 4.49 10.95
C VAL A 142 -1.44 4.61 10.76
N ASP A 143 -0.84 5.59 11.45
CA ASP A 143 0.61 5.79 11.43
C ASP A 143 1.34 4.62 12.11
N GLY A 144 2.39 4.14 11.45
CA GLY A 144 3.17 2.99 11.92
C GLY A 144 2.47 1.63 11.73
N ALA A 145 1.29 1.58 11.09
CA ALA A 145 0.61 0.32 10.80
C ALA A 145 1.51 -0.64 10.04
N ARG A 146 1.63 -1.86 10.58
CA ARG A 146 2.31 -3.00 9.94
C ARG A 146 1.29 -3.81 9.14
N ASP A 147 1.79 -4.69 8.31
CA ASP A 147 0.94 -5.63 7.58
C ASP A 147 0.54 -6.82 8.45
N PHE A 148 1.32 -7.11 9.50
CA PHE A 148 1.04 -8.18 10.46
C PHE A 148 -0.28 -7.94 11.19
N ARG A 149 -1.25 -8.77 10.88
CA ARG A 149 -2.62 -8.72 11.43
C ARG A 149 -3.29 -10.07 11.39
N LEU A 150 -4.19 -10.30 12.33
CA LEU A 150 -5.10 -11.43 12.38
C LEU A 150 -6.52 -10.91 12.12
N MET A 151 -7.22 -11.50 11.14
CA MET A 151 -8.53 -11.06 10.65
C MET A 151 -9.53 -12.19 10.75
N SER A 152 -10.78 -11.88 11.07
CA SER A 152 -11.90 -12.82 10.95
C SER A 152 -12.16 -13.18 9.47
N ARG A 153 -12.73 -14.35 9.21
CA ARG A 153 -13.16 -14.77 7.87
C ARG A 153 -14.09 -13.74 7.23
N GLN A 154 -15.02 -13.19 7.99
CA GLN A 154 -15.95 -12.17 7.49
C GLN A 154 -15.23 -10.93 6.95
N MET A 155 -14.20 -10.46 7.65
CA MET A 155 -13.38 -9.34 7.17
C MET A 155 -12.60 -9.70 5.91
N VAL A 156 -12.02 -10.91 5.86
CA VAL A 156 -11.29 -11.41 4.68
C VAL A 156 -12.21 -11.49 3.46
N ASP A 157 -13.41 -12.05 3.62
CA ASP A 157 -14.37 -12.17 2.53
C ASP A 157 -14.82 -10.79 2.01
N ALA A 158 -15.00 -9.81 2.91
CA ALA A 158 -15.26 -8.43 2.54
C ALA A 158 -14.10 -7.82 1.73
N ILE A 159 -12.85 -8.07 2.13
CA ILE A 159 -11.65 -7.61 1.40
C ILE A 159 -11.56 -8.28 0.02
N LEU A 160 -11.90 -9.55 -0.09
CA LEU A 160 -11.89 -10.30 -1.35
C LEU A 160 -13.03 -9.91 -2.29
N SER A 161 -14.11 -9.31 -1.79
CA SER A 161 -15.17 -8.75 -2.62
C SER A 161 -14.72 -7.53 -3.44
N LEU A 162 -13.64 -6.84 -3.00
CA LEU A 162 -13.05 -5.71 -3.69
C LEU A 162 -12.12 -6.21 -4.81
N LYS A 163 -12.53 -6.04 -6.05
CA LYS A 163 -11.84 -6.58 -7.25
C LYS A 163 -10.92 -5.56 -7.93
N GLU A 164 -10.58 -4.47 -7.26
CA GLU A 164 -9.69 -3.45 -7.81
C GLU A 164 -8.30 -4.00 -8.14
N TYR A 165 -7.81 -3.66 -9.35
CA TYR A 165 -6.46 -4.01 -9.80
C TYR A 165 -5.39 -3.22 -9.05
N ASN A 166 -5.64 -1.93 -8.82
CA ASN A 166 -4.73 -1.02 -8.15
C ASN A 166 -4.88 -1.10 -6.62
N ARG A 167 -4.52 -2.24 -6.04
CA ARG A 167 -4.67 -2.50 -4.61
C ARG A 167 -3.67 -1.70 -3.77
N TYR A 168 -4.15 -1.25 -2.62
CA TYR A 168 -3.33 -0.69 -1.54
C TYR A 168 -3.88 -1.21 -0.22
N SER A 169 -3.35 -2.31 0.26
CA SER A 169 -3.91 -3.11 1.37
C SER A 169 -4.14 -2.29 2.64
N LYS A 170 -3.24 -1.38 3.00
CA LYS A 170 -3.41 -0.52 4.20
C LYS A 170 -4.65 0.36 4.13
N GLY A 171 -5.00 0.83 2.94
CA GLY A 171 -6.24 1.56 2.71
C GLY A 171 -7.45 0.63 2.71
N ILE A 172 -7.38 -0.51 2.01
CA ILE A 172 -8.44 -1.50 1.91
C ILE A 172 -8.86 -2.00 3.30
N PHE A 173 -7.90 -2.37 4.16
CA PHE A 173 -8.17 -2.85 5.52
C PHE A 173 -8.94 -1.84 6.39
N SER A 174 -8.70 -0.56 6.19
CA SER A 174 -9.44 0.50 6.89
C SER A 174 -10.78 0.81 6.19
N TRP A 175 -10.83 0.68 4.85
CA TRP A 175 -12.01 1.01 4.07
C TRP A 175 -13.18 0.06 4.32
N VAL A 176 -12.92 -1.23 4.54
CA VAL A 176 -13.96 -2.23 4.84
C VAL A 176 -14.66 -1.99 6.18
N GLY A 177 -14.13 -1.14 7.06
CA GLY A 177 -14.82 -0.60 8.24
C GLY A 177 -14.97 -1.54 9.42
N PHE A 178 -14.29 -2.68 9.46
CA PHE A 178 -14.34 -3.65 10.56
C PHE A 178 -13.61 -3.13 11.81
N LYS A 179 -14.06 -3.56 12.99
CA LYS A 179 -13.48 -3.16 14.28
C LYS A 179 -12.07 -3.74 14.44
N THR A 180 -11.07 -2.85 14.51
CA THR A 180 -9.66 -3.23 14.62
C THR A 180 -9.07 -2.81 15.95
N LYS A 181 -8.49 -3.75 16.70
CA LYS A 181 -7.61 -3.48 17.85
C LYS A 181 -6.17 -3.35 17.39
N TRP A 182 -5.44 -2.38 17.92
CA TRP A 182 -4.05 -2.15 17.60
C TRP A 182 -3.13 -2.58 18.74
N LEU A 183 -2.28 -3.56 18.48
CA LEU A 183 -1.18 -3.94 19.36
C LEU A 183 0.06 -3.14 18.99
N THR A 184 0.75 -2.64 19.99
CA THR A 184 1.99 -1.88 19.82
C THR A 184 3.17 -2.74 20.22
N PHE A 185 4.20 -2.76 19.38
CA PHE A 185 5.46 -3.41 19.73
C PHE A 185 6.66 -2.58 19.29
N GLU A 186 7.82 -2.84 19.88
CA GLU A 186 9.06 -2.23 19.49
C GLU A 186 9.58 -2.84 18.21
N ASN A 187 10.14 -2.00 17.33
CA ASN A 187 10.65 -2.44 16.05
C ASN A 187 11.83 -3.39 16.24
N ILE A 188 11.73 -4.60 15.72
CA ILE A 188 12.82 -5.59 15.70
C ILE A 188 13.60 -5.42 14.41
N GLU A 189 14.93 -5.46 14.49
CA GLU A 189 15.79 -5.45 13.31
C GLU A 189 15.60 -6.74 12.50
N ARG A 190 15.75 -6.66 11.20
CA ARG A 190 15.69 -7.84 10.32
C ARG A 190 16.75 -8.85 10.70
N VAL A 191 16.38 -10.12 10.70
CA VAL A 191 17.31 -11.22 10.94
C VAL A 191 18.29 -11.39 9.77
N ALA A 192 17.81 -11.13 8.52
CA ALA A 192 18.62 -11.21 7.31
C ALA A 192 18.11 -10.22 6.22
N GLY A 193 18.96 -9.93 5.24
CA GLY A 193 18.62 -9.10 4.07
C GLY A 193 18.80 -7.58 4.28
N THR A 194 18.71 -6.82 3.18
CA THR A 194 18.86 -5.36 3.15
C THR A 194 17.59 -4.67 2.70
N THR A 195 17.31 -3.48 3.25
CA THR A 195 16.15 -2.68 2.82
C THR A 195 16.34 -2.17 1.39
N LYS A 196 15.35 -2.44 0.51
CA LYS A 196 15.34 -2.00 -0.90
C LYS A 196 14.64 -0.64 -1.09
N TRP A 197 14.19 0.01 0.00
CA TRP A 197 13.46 1.26 -0.05
C TRP A 197 14.40 2.46 -0.04
N ASN A 198 14.31 3.29 -1.09
CA ASN A 198 14.94 4.61 -1.16
C ASN A 198 13.86 5.70 -1.08
N PHE A 199 14.30 6.99 -0.97
CA PHE A 199 13.40 8.14 -0.87
C PHE A 199 12.39 8.22 -2.03
N TRP A 200 12.84 8.03 -3.28
CA TRP A 200 11.99 8.12 -4.47
C TRP A 200 10.93 7.02 -4.53
N LYS A 201 11.28 5.80 -4.11
CA LYS A 201 10.30 4.70 -4.01
C LYS A 201 9.27 4.97 -2.94
N LEU A 202 9.68 5.54 -1.81
CA LEU A 202 8.76 5.91 -0.73
C LEU A 202 7.82 7.04 -1.16
N PHE A 203 8.34 8.03 -1.89
CA PHE A 203 7.54 9.12 -2.45
C PHE A 203 6.52 8.60 -3.47
N ALA A 204 6.95 7.76 -4.43
CA ALA A 204 6.05 7.15 -5.41
C ALA A 204 4.94 6.34 -4.75
N TYR A 205 5.27 5.50 -3.76
CA TYR A 205 4.30 4.74 -2.99
C TYR A 205 3.30 5.63 -2.24
N SER A 206 3.77 6.77 -1.70
CA SER A 206 2.91 7.77 -1.05
C SER A 206 1.95 8.41 -2.05
N MET A 207 2.42 8.74 -3.25
CA MET A 207 1.57 9.29 -4.33
C MET A 207 0.54 8.28 -4.81
N GLU A 208 0.92 7.01 -4.95
CA GLU A 208 -0.03 5.93 -5.29
C GLU A 208 -1.15 5.80 -4.28
N SER A 209 -0.84 5.87 -2.99
CA SER A 209 -1.86 5.81 -1.93
C SER A 209 -2.81 7.01 -1.95
N ILE A 210 -2.30 8.21 -2.24
CA ILE A 210 -3.12 9.43 -2.35
C ILE A 210 -4.07 9.32 -3.54
N ILE A 211 -3.58 8.90 -4.70
CA ILE A 211 -4.38 8.77 -5.92
C ILE A 211 -5.43 7.65 -5.76
N GLY A 212 -5.08 6.55 -5.09
CA GLY A 212 -5.98 5.41 -4.87
C GLY A 212 -7.15 5.71 -3.93
N PHE A 213 -6.95 6.57 -2.92
CA PHE A 213 -7.95 6.78 -1.86
C PHE A 213 -8.46 8.23 -1.74
N SER A 214 -8.11 9.11 -2.67
CA SER A 214 -8.56 10.49 -2.65
C SER A 214 -8.70 11.08 -4.04
N THR A 215 -9.77 11.84 -4.27
CA THR A 215 -9.99 12.65 -5.48
C THR A 215 -9.59 14.12 -5.28
N VAL A 216 -9.06 14.46 -4.11
CA VAL A 216 -8.66 15.85 -3.77
C VAL A 216 -7.62 16.42 -4.74
N PRO A 217 -6.60 15.68 -5.24
CA PRO A 217 -5.70 16.21 -6.27
C PRO A 217 -6.43 16.68 -7.54
N LEU A 218 -7.49 15.97 -7.98
CA LEU A 218 -8.32 16.43 -9.11
C LEU A 218 -9.09 17.71 -8.77
N LEU A 219 -9.63 17.78 -7.56
CA LEU A 219 -10.33 18.97 -7.08
C LEU A 219 -9.41 20.18 -7.03
N ILE A 220 -8.17 20.03 -6.52
CA ILE A 220 -7.15 21.09 -6.51
C ILE A 220 -6.85 21.58 -7.92
N SER A 221 -6.70 20.65 -8.88
CA SER A 221 -6.47 20.97 -10.28
C SER A 221 -7.64 21.80 -10.85
N SER A 222 -8.88 21.41 -10.55
CA SER A 222 -10.09 22.12 -11.02
C SER A 222 -10.20 23.53 -10.39
N ILE A 223 -9.95 23.64 -9.08
CA ILE A 223 -9.96 24.93 -8.38
C ILE A 223 -8.88 25.87 -8.94
N ALA A 224 -7.67 25.36 -9.17
CA ALA A 224 -6.58 26.12 -9.77
C ALA A 224 -7.01 26.65 -11.15
N GLY A 225 -7.61 25.81 -12.01
CA GLY A 225 -8.13 26.22 -13.30
C GLY A 225 -9.17 27.35 -13.20
N ILE A 226 -10.13 27.25 -12.28
CA ILE A 226 -11.14 28.32 -12.06
C ILE A 226 -10.48 29.61 -11.61
N LEU A 227 -9.53 29.56 -10.67
CA LEU A 227 -8.82 30.75 -10.20
C LEU A 227 -8.06 31.43 -11.33
N PHE A 228 -7.37 30.65 -12.18
CA PHE A 228 -6.68 31.20 -13.35
C PHE A 228 -7.65 31.82 -14.36
N CYS A 229 -8.83 31.22 -14.60
CA CYS A 229 -9.85 31.83 -15.45
C CYS A 229 -10.33 33.18 -14.91
N ILE A 230 -10.57 33.27 -13.61
CA ILE A 230 -10.99 34.53 -12.95
C ILE A 230 -9.89 35.59 -13.08
N VAL A 231 -8.63 35.25 -12.77
CA VAL A 231 -7.49 36.16 -12.87
C VAL A 231 -7.30 36.61 -14.31
N SER A 232 -7.36 35.70 -15.28
CA SER A 232 -7.25 36.04 -16.71
C SER A 232 -8.35 36.99 -17.16
N PHE A 233 -9.58 36.75 -16.73
CA PHE A 233 -10.71 37.62 -17.05
C PHE A 233 -10.53 39.07 -16.51
N ILE A 234 -10.09 39.18 -15.24
CA ILE A 234 -9.77 40.46 -14.61
C ILE A 234 -8.62 41.17 -15.37
N MET A 235 -7.57 40.43 -15.73
CA MET A 235 -6.44 40.99 -16.47
C MET A 235 -6.84 41.46 -17.87
N ILE A 236 -7.71 40.73 -18.59
CA ILE A 236 -8.25 41.15 -19.89
C ILE A 236 -9.02 42.48 -19.75
N LEU A 237 -9.92 42.59 -18.78
CA LEU A 237 -10.67 43.83 -18.54
C LEU A 237 -9.71 44.98 -18.20
N PHE A 238 -8.72 44.74 -17.35
CA PHE A 238 -7.74 45.75 -17.01
C PHE A 238 -6.94 46.25 -18.21
N ILE A 239 -6.45 45.34 -19.07
CA ILE A 239 -5.73 45.66 -20.29
C ILE A 239 -6.63 46.48 -21.26
N ILE A 240 -7.85 46.05 -21.47
CA ILE A 240 -8.78 46.80 -22.33
C ILE A 240 -8.98 48.25 -21.83
N ILE A 241 -9.31 48.40 -20.55
CA ILE A 241 -9.53 49.76 -19.95
C ILE A 241 -8.23 50.59 -20.04
N LYS A 242 -7.08 50.00 -19.71
CA LYS A 242 -5.79 50.72 -19.78
C LYS A 242 -5.48 51.16 -21.22
N THR A 243 -5.66 50.29 -22.20
CA THR A 243 -5.40 50.60 -23.61
C THR A 243 -6.34 51.68 -24.15
N LEU A 244 -7.61 51.69 -23.74
CA LEU A 244 -8.61 52.70 -24.16
C LEU A 244 -8.26 54.10 -23.54
N ILE A 245 -7.71 54.15 -22.33
CA ILE A 245 -7.44 55.41 -21.64
C ILE A 245 -6.06 56.00 -22.00
N PHE A 246 -5.02 55.15 -22.08
CA PHE A 246 -3.62 55.55 -22.16
C PHE A 246 -2.95 55.24 -23.50
N GLY A 247 -3.64 54.57 -24.43
CA GLY A 247 -3.02 54.01 -25.63
C GLY A 247 -2.10 52.82 -25.33
N ASP A 248 -1.53 52.25 -26.39
CA ASP A 248 -0.61 51.09 -26.26
C ASP A 248 0.83 51.45 -26.73
N PRO A 249 1.75 51.78 -25.85
CA PRO A 249 3.18 51.74 -26.19
C PRO A 249 3.67 50.31 -26.15
N VAL A 250 4.16 49.76 -27.26
CA VAL A 250 4.60 48.38 -27.52
C VAL A 250 5.71 47.85 -26.57
N SER A 251 5.45 47.87 -25.28
CA SER A 251 6.40 47.42 -24.23
C SER A 251 5.82 46.30 -23.33
N GLY A 252 5.34 45.21 -23.91
CA GLY A 252 4.74 44.12 -23.12
C GLY A 252 5.24 42.71 -23.44
N TRP A 253 6.17 42.59 -24.41
CA TRP A 253 6.57 41.28 -24.90
C TRP A 253 7.16 40.33 -23.84
N PRO A 254 8.11 40.73 -22.93
CA PRO A 254 8.62 39.85 -21.88
C PRO A 254 7.55 39.40 -20.89
N SER A 255 6.64 40.30 -20.50
CA SER A 255 5.56 40.00 -19.57
C SER A 255 4.57 38.99 -20.18
N THR A 256 4.23 39.16 -21.46
CA THR A 256 3.34 38.25 -22.20
C THR A 256 3.93 36.83 -22.25
N ILE A 257 5.23 36.71 -22.54
CA ILE A 257 5.90 35.42 -22.59
C ILE A 257 5.92 34.74 -21.21
N CYS A 258 6.25 35.50 -20.15
CA CYS A 258 6.24 34.95 -18.78
C CYS A 258 4.84 34.42 -18.40
N ILE A 259 3.78 35.16 -18.73
CA ILE A 259 2.40 34.74 -18.48
C ILE A 259 2.04 33.48 -19.26
N ILE A 260 2.40 33.42 -20.57
CA ILE A 260 2.15 32.24 -21.39
C ILE A 260 2.84 31.01 -20.83
N PHE A 261 4.13 31.10 -20.50
CA PHE A 261 4.87 29.95 -19.92
C PHE A 261 4.29 29.53 -18.58
N PHE A 262 3.88 30.48 -17.72
CA PHE A 262 3.30 30.17 -16.43
C PHE A 262 1.95 29.46 -16.58
N VAL A 263 1.04 29.99 -17.37
CA VAL A 263 -0.28 29.39 -17.66
C VAL A 263 -0.11 28.00 -18.29
N SER A 264 0.79 27.87 -19.27
CA SER A 264 1.09 26.58 -19.92
C SER A 264 1.64 25.56 -18.92
N GLY A 265 2.53 25.98 -18.00
CA GLY A 265 3.06 25.12 -16.94
C GLY A 265 1.96 24.58 -16.01
N VAL A 266 1.04 25.47 -15.61
CA VAL A 266 -0.12 25.06 -14.78
C VAL A 266 -1.06 24.12 -15.53
N GLN A 267 -1.33 24.37 -16.81
CA GLN A 267 -2.14 23.47 -17.62
C GLN A 267 -1.51 22.09 -17.74
N LEU A 268 -0.22 22.01 -18.05
CA LEU A 268 0.51 20.73 -18.12
C LEU A 268 0.52 20.00 -16.79
N PHE A 269 0.65 20.70 -15.66
CA PHE A 269 0.56 20.13 -14.34
C PHE A 269 -0.83 19.52 -14.06
N CYS A 270 -1.89 20.25 -14.38
CA CYS A 270 -3.26 19.76 -14.23
C CYS A 270 -3.55 18.54 -15.12
N LEU A 271 -3.09 18.57 -16.39
CA LEU A 271 -3.16 17.43 -17.29
C LEU A 271 -2.37 16.23 -16.76
N GLY A 272 -1.22 16.46 -16.15
CA GLY A 272 -0.42 15.41 -15.50
C GLY A 272 -1.19 14.72 -14.38
N ILE A 273 -1.87 15.48 -13.51
CA ILE A 273 -2.75 14.91 -12.46
C ILE A 273 -3.87 14.09 -13.09
N MET A 274 -4.59 14.62 -14.06
CA MET A 274 -5.64 13.88 -14.75
C MET A 274 -5.11 12.59 -15.41
N GLY A 275 -3.93 12.67 -16.03
CA GLY A 275 -3.25 11.53 -16.63
C GLY A 275 -2.97 10.40 -15.63
N GLN A 276 -2.63 10.72 -14.38
CA GLN A 276 -2.42 9.72 -13.34
C GLN A 276 -3.73 8.95 -13.02
N TYR A 277 -4.86 9.66 -12.85
CA TYR A 277 -6.15 9.00 -12.60
C TYR A 277 -6.62 8.19 -13.81
N LEU A 278 -6.47 8.75 -15.02
CA LEU A 278 -6.81 8.05 -16.26
C LEU A 278 -5.98 6.78 -16.43
N SER A 279 -4.69 6.82 -16.08
CA SER A 279 -3.82 5.64 -16.09
C SER A 279 -4.33 4.55 -15.15
N LYS A 280 -4.77 4.89 -13.94
CA LYS A 280 -5.35 3.93 -13.00
C LYS A 280 -6.66 3.35 -13.54
N THR A 281 -7.57 4.20 -14.04
CA THR A 281 -8.81 3.76 -14.69
C THR A 281 -8.52 2.81 -15.88
N TYR A 282 -7.52 3.13 -16.70
CA TYR A 282 -7.13 2.29 -17.82
C TYR A 282 -6.67 0.88 -17.39
N LEU A 283 -5.94 0.78 -16.27
CA LEU A 283 -5.53 -0.51 -15.71
C LEU A 283 -6.72 -1.32 -15.20
N GLU A 284 -7.70 -0.66 -14.55
CA GLU A 284 -8.95 -1.30 -14.11
C GLU A 284 -9.76 -1.83 -15.31
N VAL A 285 -9.96 -1.01 -16.34
CA VAL A 285 -10.72 -1.40 -17.53
C VAL A 285 -10.07 -2.55 -18.31
N LYS A 286 -8.74 -2.65 -18.29
CA LYS A 286 -8.02 -3.79 -18.90
C LYS A 286 -8.38 -5.13 -18.27
N ASN A 287 -8.82 -5.15 -17.03
CA ASN A 287 -9.22 -6.34 -16.28
C ASN A 287 -8.20 -7.51 -16.37
N ARG A 288 -6.91 -7.19 -16.33
CA ARG A 288 -5.84 -8.20 -16.32
C ARG A 288 -5.79 -8.85 -14.95
N PRO A 289 -5.45 -10.16 -14.86
CA PRO A 289 -5.21 -10.79 -13.56
C PRO A 289 -4.14 -10.03 -12.76
N VAL A 290 -4.36 -9.85 -11.46
CA VAL A 290 -3.42 -9.16 -10.56
C VAL A 290 -2.10 -9.95 -10.48
N TYR A 291 -2.19 -11.28 -10.57
CA TYR A 291 -1.03 -12.18 -10.59
C TYR A 291 -1.30 -13.39 -11.49
N ILE A 292 -0.25 -14.13 -11.83
CA ILE A 292 -0.32 -15.40 -12.57
C ILE A 292 0.45 -16.46 -11.79
N ILE A 293 -0.24 -17.52 -11.40
CA ILE A 293 0.37 -18.66 -10.72
C ILE A 293 1.19 -19.46 -11.75
N LYS A 294 2.43 -19.77 -11.41
CA LYS A 294 3.29 -20.67 -12.16
C LYS A 294 3.24 -22.09 -11.60
N GLU A 295 3.18 -22.20 -10.27
CA GLU A 295 3.31 -23.48 -9.56
C GLU A 295 2.69 -23.38 -8.16
N THR A 296 2.12 -24.48 -7.69
CA THR A 296 1.62 -24.67 -6.32
C THR A 296 2.16 -26.00 -5.77
N GLU A 297 1.90 -26.28 -4.49
CA GLU A 297 2.22 -27.57 -3.87
C GLU A 297 1.59 -28.77 -4.57
N LYS A 298 0.48 -28.57 -5.31
CA LYS A 298 -0.24 -29.61 -6.03
C LYS A 298 0.41 -30.02 -7.34
N ASP A 299 1.28 -29.15 -7.88
CA ASP A 299 1.94 -29.36 -9.17
C ASP A 299 3.24 -30.17 -9.04
N VAL A 300 3.76 -30.31 -7.81
CA VAL A 300 4.99 -31.08 -7.53
C VAL A 300 4.60 -32.53 -7.21
N LYS A 301 4.89 -33.43 -8.14
CA LYS A 301 4.76 -34.87 -7.97
C LYS A 301 5.92 -35.46 -7.18
#